data_44030e01384df32551bbd1e931e87daa
#
_entry.id   44030e01384df32551bbd1e931e87daa
#
_cell.length_a   1.000
_cell.length_b   1.000
_cell.length_c   1.000
_cell.angle_alpha   90.00
_cell.angle_beta   90.00
_cell.angle_gamma   90.00
#
_symmetry.space_group_name_H-M   'P 1'
#
loop_
_entity.id
_entity.type
_entity.pdbx_description
1 polymer ?
#
loop_
_entity_poly.entity_id
_entity_poly.type
_entity_poly.pdbx_seq_one_letter_code
_entity_poly.pdbx_strand_id
1 'polypeptide(L)'
;MRVRKKFYVIAYDTTSAKRRRMIIRLLEPYGKRINYSVYECMLTESQLSKLVQDISKVVVVGKDQVAMYRLCLDCYAHIKYIPKTNNMVENIVTI
;
A
#
# COMPACT_ATOMS: atom_id res chain seq x y z
N MET A 1 -0.24 -15.12 21.30
CA MET A 1 0.54 -15.15 20.05
C MET A 1 0.63 -13.76 19.45
N ARG A 2 1.83 -13.37 19.02
CA ARG A 2 2.03 -12.04 18.46
C ARG A 2 1.80 -12.05 16.96
N VAL A 3 0.99 -11.11 16.48
CA VAL A 3 0.70 -10.97 15.06
C VAL A 3 1.66 -9.93 14.49
N ARG A 4 2.42 -10.32 13.47
CA ARG A 4 3.40 -9.42 12.84
C ARG A 4 2.84 -8.75 11.61
N LYS A 5 3.10 -7.45 11.51
CA LYS A 5 2.80 -6.71 10.30
C LYS A 5 4.02 -6.70 9.39
N LYS A 6 3.76 -6.75 8.08
CA LYS A 6 4.80 -6.65 7.07
C LYS A 6 4.57 -5.37 6.27
N PHE A 7 5.63 -4.87 5.67
CA PHE A 7 5.58 -3.64 4.89
C PHE A 7 5.32 -3.96 3.42
N TYR A 8 4.35 -3.24 2.84
CA TYR A 8 3.99 -3.41 1.43
C TYR A 8 3.96 -2.08 0.72
N VAL A 9 4.48 -2.05 -0.50
CA VAL A 9 4.26 -0.95 -1.42
C VAL A 9 3.19 -1.42 -2.40
N ILE A 10 2.11 -0.66 -2.50
CA ILE A 10 0.98 -1.03 -3.34
C ILE A 10 0.81 0.03 -4.41
N ALA A 11 1.03 -0.38 -5.66
CA ALA A 11 0.87 0.49 -6.81
C ALA A 11 -0.42 0.11 -7.52
N TYR A 12 -1.23 1.11 -7.88
CA TYR A 12 -2.50 0.86 -8.56
C TYR A 12 -2.62 1.78 -9.76
N ASP A 13 -3.15 1.22 -10.84
CA ASP A 13 -3.35 1.91 -12.10
C ASP A 13 -4.78 1.63 -12.56
N THR A 14 -5.58 2.68 -12.71
CA THR A 14 -6.96 2.57 -13.15
C THR A 14 -7.34 3.81 -13.94
N THR A 15 -8.16 3.62 -14.96
CA THR A 15 -8.69 4.73 -15.76
C THR A 15 -9.94 5.34 -15.16
N SER A 16 -10.50 4.72 -14.12
CA SER A 16 -11.75 5.16 -13.51
C SER A 16 -11.50 5.90 -12.21
N ALA A 17 -11.94 7.16 -12.14
CA ALA A 17 -11.83 7.94 -10.92
C ALA A 17 -12.63 7.31 -9.78
N LYS A 18 -13.77 6.70 -10.10
CA LYS A 18 -14.60 6.03 -9.11
C LYS A 18 -13.87 4.82 -8.50
N ARG A 19 -13.31 3.96 -9.36
CA ARG A 19 -12.58 2.78 -8.87
C ARG A 19 -11.33 3.18 -8.11
N ARG A 20 -10.65 4.25 -8.53
CA ARG A 20 -9.49 4.76 -7.80
C ARG A 20 -9.87 5.14 -6.38
N ARG A 21 -10.97 5.87 -6.20
CA ARG A 21 -11.43 6.24 -4.86
C ARG A 21 -11.77 5.02 -4.02
N MET A 22 -12.36 4.00 -4.63
CA MET A 22 -12.68 2.77 -3.91
C MET A 22 -11.42 2.04 -3.44
N ILE A 23 -10.41 1.96 -4.31
CA ILE A 23 -9.13 1.34 -3.94
C ILE A 23 -8.47 2.13 -2.81
N ILE A 24 -8.44 3.45 -2.91
CA ILE A 24 -7.85 4.31 -1.88
C ILE A 24 -8.55 4.10 -0.53
N ARG A 25 -9.87 4.02 -0.53
CA ARG A 25 -10.62 3.77 0.70
C ARG A 25 -10.25 2.45 1.36
N LEU A 26 -10.00 1.44 0.54
CA LEU A 26 -9.60 0.13 1.07
C LEU A 26 -8.19 0.17 1.66
N LEU A 27 -7.32 1.01 1.12
CA LEU A 27 -5.93 1.11 1.56
C LEU A 27 -5.73 2.04 2.75
N GLU A 28 -6.55 3.07 2.88
CA GLU A 28 -6.40 4.11 3.90
C GLU A 28 -6.23 3.59 5.33
N PRO A 29 -6.98 2.58 5.77
CA PRO A 29 -6.82 2.11 7.16
C PRO A 29 -5.46 1.50 7.45
N TYR A 30 -4.71 1.13 6.44
CA TYR A 30 -3.49 0.34 6.62
C TYR A 30 -2.21 1.12 6.35
N GLY A 31 -2.32 2.32 5.80
CA GLY A 31 -1.10 3.03 5.46
C GLY A 31 -1.29 4.44 4.98
N LYS A 32 -0.35 4.88 4.14
CA LYS A 32 -0.26 6.26 3.72
C LYS A 32 -0.03 6.34 2.22
N ARG A 33 -0.73 7.25 1.56
CA ARG A 33 -0.53 7.50 0.14
C ARG A 33 0.75 8.32 -0.07
N ILE A 34 1.63 7.79 -0.90
CA ILE A 34 2.91 8.44 -1.20
C ILE A 34 2.77 9.36 -2.39
N ASN A 35 2.02 8.92 -3.40
CA ASN A 35 1.69 9.76 -4.53
C ASN A 35 0.36 9.30 -5.09
N TYR A 36 0.02 9.80 -6.28
CA TYR A 36 -1.28 9.60 -6.89
C TYR A 36 -1.68 8.12 -7.02
N SER A 37 -0.71 7.23 -7.20
CA SER A 37 -0.96 5.83 -7.50
C SER A 37 -0.18 4.84 -6.64
N VAL A 38 0.38 5.30 -5.51
CA VAL A 38 1.20 4.44 -4.65
C VAL A 38 0.86 4.65 -3.19
N TYR A 39 0.62 3.53 -2.48
CA TYR A 39 0.43 3.49 -1.03
C TYR A 39 1.53 2.67 -0.37
N GLU A 40 1.91 3.06 0.82
CA GLU A 40 2.76 2.26 1.70
C GLU A 40 1.89 1.78 2.85
N CYS A 41 1.85 0.48 3.07
CA CYS A 41 0.96 -0.14 4.05
C CYS A 41 1.71 -1.10 4.96
N MET A 42 1.22 -1.20 6.20
CA MET A 42 1.68 -2.22 7.15
C MET A 42 0.51 -3.19 7.35
N LEU A 43 0.70 -4.46 7.01
CA LEU A 43 -0.37 -5.44 6.98
C LEU A 43 0.05 -6.74 7.66
N THR A 44 -0.87 -7.31 8.44
CA THR A 44 -0.75 -8.70 8.86
C THR A 44 -1.14 -9.60 7.68
N GLU A 45 -0.86 -10.90 7.79
CA GLU A 45 -1.23 -11.85 6.75
C GLU A 45 -2.75 -11.87 6.50
N SER A 46 -3.54 -11.84 7.56
CA SER A 46 -4.99 -11.84 7.40
C SER A 46 -5.52 -10.54 6.81
N GLN A 47 -4.92 -9.41 7.17
CA GLN A 47 -5.29 -8.13 6.58
C GLN A 47 -4.95 -8.11 5.10
N LEU A 48 -3.80 -8.66 4.71
CA LEU A 48 -3.41 -8.74 3.30
C LEU A 48 -4.41 -9.58 2.52
N SER A 49 -4.78 -10.76 3.04
CA SER A 49 -5.76 -11.63 2.38
C SER A 49 -7.08 -10.93 2.16
N LYS A 50 -7.58 -10.25 3.18
CA LYS A 50 -8.84 -9.52 3.06
C LYS A 50 -8.73 -8.38 2.06
N LEU A 51 -7.62 -7.65 2.09
CA LEU A 51 -7.40 -6.53 1.18
C LEU A 51 -7.34 -7.01 -0.27
N VAL A 52 -6.65 -8.12 -0.53
CA VAL A 52 -6.59 -8.72 -1.87
C VAL A 52 -8.00 -9.07 -2.35
N GLN A 53 -8.80 -9.69 -1.50
CA GLN A 53 -10.17 -10.05 -1.85
C GLN A 53 -11.02 -8.81 -2.17
N ASP A 54 -10.92 -7.80 -1.32
CA ASP A 54 -11.73 -6.58 -1.47
C ASP A 54 -11.33 -5.80 -2.74
N ILE A 55 -10.04 -5.69 -2.99
CA ILE A 55 -9.54 -4.99 -4.19
C ILE A 55 -9.92 -5.78 -5.44
N SER A 56 -9.86 -7.11 -5.38
CA SER A 56 -10.22 -7.96 -6.52
C SER A 56 -11.67 -7.75 -6.97
N LYS A 57 -12.55 -7.36 -6.06
CA LYS A 57 -13.94 -7.08 -6.38
C LYS A 57 -14.13 -5.72 -7.06
N VAL A 58 -13.17 -4.82 -6.92
CA VAL A 58 -13.26 -3.47 -7.47
C VAL A 58 -12.65 -3.40 -8.86
N VAL A 59 -11.51 -4.05 -9.06
CA VAL A 59 -10.74 -3.91 -10.31
C VAL A 59 -11.45 -4.57 -11.48
N VAL A 60 -11.26 -4.00 -12.67
CA VAL A 60 -11.79 -4.52 -13.92
C VAL A 60 -10.63 -5.04 -14.74
N VAL A 61 -10.69 -6.33 -15.08
CA VAL A 61 -9.65 -7.00 -15.87
C VAL A 61 -9.49 -6.27 -17.21
N GLY A 62 -8.24 -6.00 -17.58
CA GLY A 62 -7.93 -5.32 -18.83
C GLY A 62 -7.97 -3.80 -18.73
N LYS A 63 -8.49 -3.24 -17.64
CA LYS A 63 -8.57 -1.79 -17.45
C LYS A 63 -7.81 -1.32 -16.22
N ASP A 64 -7.67 -2.18 -15.23
CA ASP A 64 -7.04 -1.82 -13.97
C ASP A 64 -5.96 -2.81 -13.63
N GLN A 65 -4.98 -2.36 -12.85
CA GLN A 65 -3.95 -3.23 -12.32
C GLN A 65 -3.54 -2.75 -10.94
N VAL A 66 -3.34 -3.70 -10.02
CA VAL A 66 -2.82 -3.41 -8.69
C VAL A 66 -1.68 -4.38 -8.44
N ALA A 67 -0.54 -3.84 -8.06
CA ALA A 67 0.64 -4.64 -7.74
C ALA A 67 1.02 -4.39 -6.29
N MET A 68 1.31 -5.46 -5.57
CA MET A 68 1.69 -5.40 -4.17
C MET A 68 3.08 -5.97 -3.99
N TYR A 69 4.00 -5.14 -3.50
CA TYR A 69 5.39 -5.53 -3.31
C TYR A 69 5.70 -5.57 -1.82
N ARG A 70 6.02 -6.74 -1.31
CA ARG A 70 6.45 -6.86 0.07
C ARG A 70 7.94 -6.57 0.17
N LEU A 71 8.30 -5.66 1.06
CA LEU A 71 9.69 -5.31 1.31
C LEU A 71 10.14 -5.86 2.66
N CYS A 72 11.33 -6.44 2.69
CA CYS A 72 11.91 -6.87 3.94
C CYS A 72 12.34 -5.65 4.75
N LEU A 73 12.65 -5.86 6.02
CA LEU A 73 13.01 -4.78 6.93
C LEU A 73 14.22 -3.98 6.44
N ASP A 74 15.21 -4.67 5.90
CA ASP A 74 16.39 -4.00 5.35
C ASP A 74 16.03 -3.12 4.16
N CYS A 75 15.24 -3.64 3.22
CA CYS A 75 14.80 -2.86 2.07
C CYS A 75 13.97 -1.66 2.50
N TYR A 76 13.09 -1.86 3.47
CA TYR A 76 12.27 -0.79 4.01
C TYR A 76 13.13 0.35 4.57
N ALA A 77 14.20 0.02 5.28
CA ALA A 77 15.08 1.02 5.87
C ALA A 77 15.90 1.79 4.83
N HIS A 78 15.98 1.29 3.60
CA HIS A 78 16.76 1.91 2.53
C HIS A 78 15.93 2.68 1.51
N ILE A 79 14.64 2.86 1.76
CA ILE A 79 13.79 3.63 0.86
C ILE A 79 14.25 5.10 0.85
N LYS A 80 14.35 5.68 -0.34
CA LYS A 80 14.70 7.09 -0.53
C LYS A 80 13.52 7.85 -1.11
N TYR A 81 13.30 9.06 -0.65
CA TYR A 81 12.24 9.92 -1.14
C TYR A 81 12.85 11.23 -1.64
N ILE A 82 12.52 11.61 -2.87
CA ILE A 82 13.03 12.82 -3.50
C ILE A 82 11.86 13.57 -4.13
N PRO A 83 11.49 14.74 -3.66
CA PRO A 83 11.98 15.39 -2.44
C PRO A 83 11.56 14.61 -1.20
N LYS A 84 12.22 14.90 -0.09
CA LYS A 84 11.91 14.22 1.17
C LYS A 84 10.47 14.52 1.58
N THR A 85 9.73 13.48 1.97
CA THR A 85 8.34 13.62 2.37
C THR A 85 8.15 13.14 3.79
N ASN A 86 7.04 13.58 4.40
CA ASN A 86 6.65 13.09 5.72
C ASN A 86 5.86 11.79 5.52
N ASN A 87 6.52 10.68 5.67
CA ASN A 87 5.96 9.36 5.35
C ASN A 87 6.23 8.37 6.49
N MET A 88 5.78 7.12 6.28
CA MET A 88 5.90 6.07 7.30
C MET A 88 7.35 5.80 7.70
N VAL A 89 8.26 5.83 6.74
CA VAL A 89 9.67 5.55 7.01
C VAL A 89 10.22 6.60 7.98
N GLU A 90 9.97 7.87 7.73
CA GLU A 90 10.41 8.93 8.63
C GLU A 90 9.80 8.77 10.01
N ASN A 91 8.51 8.49 10.08
CA ASN A 91 7.82 8.40 11.36
C ASN A 91 8.32 7.23 12.19
N ILE A 92 8.79 6.18 11.55
CA ILE A 92 9.25 4.97 12.25
C ILE A 92 10.75 5.04 12.54
N VAL A 93 11.53 5.46 11.57
CA VAL A 93 12.99 5.40 11.65
C VAL A 93 13.58 6.49 12.52
N THR A 94 12.93 7.62 12.59
CA THR A 94 13.43 8.77 13.39
C THR A 94 13.11 8.64 14.88
N ILE A 95 12.41 7.63 15.27
CA ILE A 95 12.10 7.39 16.71
C ILE A 95 13.34 6.87 17.48
#